data_ee9ac67f0a8c41c8208e66daae056b87
#
_entry.id   ee9ac67f0a8c41c8208e66daae056b87
#
_cell.length_a   1.000
_cell.length_b   1.000
_cell.length_c   1.000
_cell.angle_alpha   90.00
_cell.angle_beta   90.00
_cell.angle_gamma   90.00
#
_symmetry.space_group_name_H-M   'P 1'
#
loop_
_entity.id
_entity.type
_entity.pdbx_description
1 polymer ?
#
loop_
_entity_poly.entity_id
_entity_poly.type
_entity_poly.pdbx_seq_one_letter_code
_entity_poly.pdbx_strand_id
1 'polypeptide(L)'
;RDGIALVEQALVDHIDAFTAPRLVEYHDPNPCAPPFTCGRGQPCPMLSMQRDFSAKPAPVPESTVTIEATYVVGEYDILILSAEESGGLLRWLDRNGYRVPQAAASVVSDYLKAGMKFFVAKVNLGRKRSSASANLRPLQLRFESKKFGLPIRLGMVNSVGAQDLFLYTLTRKGRVVLANYPTLPIPTDMGLPVMVRDAFDKVYPRAFAEQSQAAPRAAFLEYAWNVASCDPCSAPPPTAAQLSDLGVKWQGQDRRADVF
;
A
#
# COMPACT_ATOMS: atom_id res chain seq x y z
N ARG A 1 22.30 1.42 7.23
CA ARG A 1 22.28 2.26 6.00
C ARG A 1 21.27 1.80 4.95
N ASP A 2 20.69 0.59 5.05
CA ASP A 2 19.91 -0.05 3.98
C ASP A 2 18.38 0.03 4.17
N GLY A 3 17.88 0.91 5.03
CA GLY A 3 16.46 0.99 5.36
C GLY A 3 15.61 1.93 4.51
N ILE A 4 16.24 2.84 3.75
CA ILE A 4 15.53 3.84 2.93
C ILE A 4 16.13 3.87 1.54
N ALA A 5 15.28 3.76 0.51
CA ALA A 5 15.64 3.80 -0.89
C ALA A 5 14.60 4.54 -1.73
N LEU A 6 14.93 4.84 -2.97
CA LEU A 6 13.97 5.30 -3.98
C LEU A 6 13.49 4.10 -4.78
N VAL A 7 12.25 4.18 -5.23
CA VAL A 7 11.66 3.25 -6.18
C VAL A 7 11.33 4.02 -7.47
N GLU A 8 11.43 3.35 -8.59
CA GLU A 8 11.04 3.96 -9.86
C GLU A 8 9.50 4.06 -9.95
N GLN A 9 9.01 5.23 -10.34
CA GLN A 9 7.57 5.49 -10.46
C GLN A 9 6.88 4.47 -11.38
N ALA A 10 7.52 4.11 -12.49
CA ALA A 10 7.02 3.14 -13.46
C ALA A 10 6.70 1.76 -12.84
N LEU A 11 7.40 1.39 -11.75
CA LEU A 11 7.13 0.14 -11.05
C LEU A 11 5.83 0.22 -10.25
N VAL A 12 5.56 1.36 -9.61
CA VAL A 12 4.30 1.60 -8.90
C VAL A 12 3.14 1.66 -9.90
N ASP A 13 3.33 2.38 -11.00
CA ASP A 13 2.34 2.49 -12.08
C ASP A 13 2.02 1.12 -12.70
N HIS A 14 3.01 0.22 -12.77
CA HIS A 14 2.80 -1.14 -13.28
C HIS A 14 1.94 -1.97 -12.31
N ILE A 15 2.17 -1.90 -11.01
CA ILE A 15 1.32 -2.59 -10.01
C ILE A 15 -0.10 -2.04 -10.07
N ASP A 16 -0.26 -0.73 -10.16
CA ASP A 16 -1.57 -0.09 -10.32
C ASP A 16 -2.30 -0.61 -11.55
N ALA A 17 -1.66 -0.57 -12.72
CA ALA A 17 -2.24 -1.08 -13.96
C ALA A 17 -2.57 -2.59 -13.91
N PHE A 18 -1.72 -3.40 -13.26
CA PHE A 18 -1.94 -4.83 -13.12
C PHE A 18 -3.15 -5.17 -12.24
N THR A 19 -3.36 -4.40 -11.16
CA THR A 19 -4.45 -4.61 -10.20
C THR A 19 -5.70 -3.79 -10.48
N ALA A 20 -5.68 -2.97 -11.54
CA ALA A 20 -6.78 -2.08 -11.88
C ALA A 20 -8.10 -2.85 -12.11
N PRO A 21 -9.23 -2.30 -11.68
CA PRO A 21 -10.56 -2.81 -12.01
C PRO A 21 -10.76 -2.88 -13.52
N ARG A 22 -11.39 -3.95 -13.99
CA ARG A 22 -11.59 -4.21 -15.41
C ARG A 22 -12.92 -4.88 -15.71
N LEU A 23 -13.41 -4.67 -16.91
CA LEU A 23 -14.55 -5.41 -17.43
C LEU A 23 -14.08 -6.74 -18.01
N VAL A 24 -14.88 -7.78 -17.80
CA VAL A 24 -14.66 -9.11 -18.34
C VAL A 24 -15.85 -9.47 -19.19
N GLU A 25 -15.61 -9.98 -20.39
CA GLU A 25 -16.65 -10.55 -21.24
C GLU A 25 -16.63 -12.08 -21.11
N TYR A 26 -17.75 -12.62 -20.67
CA TYR A 26 -17.96 -14.05 -20.68
C TYR A 26 -18.88 -14.39 -21.87
N HIS A 27 -18.45 -15.35 -22.66
CA HIS A 27 -19.32 -15.96 -23.65
C HIS A 27 -19.97 -17.19 -23.02
N ASP A 28 -21.27 -17.22 -22.98
CA ASP A 28 -21.98 -18.43 -22.56
C ASP A 28 -21.57 -19.60 -23.45
N PRO A 29 -21.10 -20.71 -22.87
CA PRO A 29 -20.79 -21.88 -23.67
C PRO A 29 -22.05 -22.36 -24.38
N ASN A 30 -21.92 -22.77 -25.64
CA ASN A 30 -23.02 -23.35 -26.39
C ASN A 30 -23.61 -24.52 -25.59
N PRO A 31 -24.87 -24.46 -25.13
CA PRO A 31 -25.48 -25.53 -24.32
C PRO A 31 -25.60 -26.85 -25.05
N CYS A 32 -25.43 -26.85 -26.38
CA CYS A 32 -25.43 -28.03 -27.22
C CYS A 32 -24.03 -28.58 -27.52
N ALA A 33 -22.96 -27.92 -27.00
CA ALA A 33 -21.60 -28.45 -27.13
C ALA A 33 -21.38 -29.60 -26.13
N PRO A 34 -20.71 -30.69 -26.50
CA PRO A 34 -20.40 -31.76 -25.56
C PRO A 34 -19.51 -31.22 -24.42
N PRO A 35 -19.75 -31.65 -23.18
CA PRO A 35 -18.97 -31.15 -22.03
C PRO A 35 -17.47 -31.46 -22.20
N PHE A 36 -16.64 -30.46 -22.01
CA PHE A 36 -15.19 -30.63 -21.95
C PHE A 36 -14.85 -31.54 -20.76
N THR A 37 -14.43 -32.76 -21.02
CA THR A 37 -13.92 -33.66 -19.98
C THR A 37 -12.46 -33.34 -19.74
N CYS A 38 -12.15 -32.68 -18.60
CA CYS A 38 -10.80 -32.61 -18.13
C CYS A 38 -10.27 -34.02 -17.82
N GLY A 39 -9.14 -34.39 -18.43
CA GLY A 39 -8.47 -35.67 -18.21
C GLY A 39 -8.16 -35.93 -16.74
N ARG A 40 -8.36 -37.19 -16.33
CA ARG A 40 -8.18 -37.68 -14.96
C ARG A 40 -6.78 -37.40 -14.41
N GLY A 41 -6.76 -36.91 -13.18
CA GLY A 41 -5.74 -37.23 -12.18
C GLY A 41 -4.78 -36.13 -11.83
N GLN A 42 -5.06 -35.35 -10.76
CA GLN A 42 -4.19 -35.22 -9.59
C GLN A 42 -4.78 -34.21 -8.58
N PRO A 43 -4.72 -34.46 -7.26
CA PRO A 43 -5.22 -33.59 -6.22
C PRO A 43 -4.18 -32.56 -5.76
N CYS A 44 -4.66 -31.36 -5.39
CA CYS A 44 -3.83 -30.32 -4.77
C CYS A 44 -3.64 -30.60 -3.28
N PRO A 45 -2.43 -30.52 -2.71
CA PRO A 45 -2.24 -30.60 -1.27
C PRO A 45 -2.20 -29.23 -0.60
N MET A 46 -2.95 -29.09 0.49
CA MET A 46 -2.78 -28.05 1.49
C MET A 46 -1.69 -28.41 2.48
N LEU A 47 -0.88 -27.45 2.89
CA LEU A 47 -0.02 -27.60 4.07
C LEU A 47 0.08 -26.27 4.84
N SER A 48 -0.31 -26.36 6.10
CA SER A 48 -0.17 -25.35 7.14
C SER A 48 1.14 -25.54 7.90
N MET A 49 1.82 -24.45 8.27
CA MET A 49 2.77 -24.47 9.39
C MET A 49 2.93 -23.08 10.03
N GLN A 50 2.65 -23.05 11.34
CA GLN A 50 2.91 -21.97 12.27
C GLN A 50 4.32 -22.05 12.85
N ARG A 51 4.96 -20.90 13.09
CA ARG A 51 6.02 -20.77 14.10
C ARG A 51 6.11 -19.36 14.67
N ASP A 52 6.11 -19.30 16.00
CA ASP A 52 6.29 -18.11 16.83
C ASP A 52 7.77 -17.80 17.08
N PHE A 53 8.11 -16.52 17.23
CA PHE A 53 9.33 -16.08 17.90
C PHE A 53 9.13 -14.80 18.69
N SER A 54 9.57 -14.82 19.95
CA SER A 54 9.57 -13.71 20.91
C SER A 54 10.95 -13.09 21.07
N ALA A 55 11.07 -11.77 21.25
CA ALA A 55 12.26 -11.11 21.76
C ALA A 55 11.94 -9.84 22.58
N LYS A 56 12.74 -9.60 23.62
CA LYS A 56 12.59 -8.61 24.70
C LYS A 56 13.16 -7.21 24.37
N PRO A 57 12.69 -6.14 25.02
CA PRO A 57 13.15 -4.76 24.78
C PRO A 57 14.26 -4.31 25.72
N ALA A 58 15.04 -3.29 25.29
CA ALA A 58 16.11 -2.62 26.02
C ALA A 58 15.80 -1.11 26.24
N PRO A 59 16.42 -0.44 27.22
CA PRO A 59 15.95 0.80 27.85
C PRO A 59 16.35 2.10 27.14
N VAL A 60 15.65 3.20 27.49
CA VAL A 60 15.63 4.53 26.86
C VAL A 60 16.40 5.57 27.70
N PRO A 61 17.14 6.51 27.13
CA PRO A 61 17.67 7.71 27.80
C PRO A 61 16.88 8.99 27.43
N GLU A 62 16.88 9.93 28.38
CA GLU A 62 16.10 11.16 28.41
C GLU A 62 16.64 12.27 27.50
N SER A 63 15.88 12.66 26.49
CA SER A 63 15.81 14.00 25.89
C SER A 63 14.52 14.15 25.11
N THR A 64 13.92 15.35 25.16
CA THR A 64 12.55 15.58 24.65
C THR A 64 12.36 15.32 23.15
N VAL A 65 13.42 15.44 22.37
CA VAL A 65 13.48 15.02 20.95
C VAL A 65 14.87 14.50 20.63
N THR A 66 14.94 13.29 20.14
CA THR A 66 16.19 12.68 19.70
C THR A 66 16.18 12.46 18.20
N ILE A 67 17.24 12.88 17.52
CA ILE A 67 17.49 12.53 16.13
C ILE A 67 18.14 11.15 16.12
N GLU A 68 17.37 10.16 15.77
CA GLU A 68 17.79 8.75 15.72
C GLU A 68 18.69 8.45 14.52
N ALA A 69 18.36 9.06 13.37
CA ALA A 69 19.13 8.89 12.15
C ALA A 69 18.87 10.01 11.15
N THR A 70 19.86 10.26 10.30
CA THR A 70 19.78 11.20 9.18
C THR A 70 20.19 10.51 7.90
N TYR A 71 19.41 10.73 6.83
CA TYR A 71 19.69 10.18 5.51
C TYR A 71 19.54 11.25 4.43
N VAL A 72 20.31 11.10 3.35
CA VAL A 72 20.14 11.85 2.11
C VAL A 72 19.89 10.85 1.00
N VAL A 73 18.68 10.86 0.45
CA VAL A 73 18.25 9.87 -0.55
C VAL A 73 17.61 10.62 -1.71
N GLY A 74 18.33 10.73 -2.84
CA GLY A 74 17.90 11.51 -3.98
C GLY A 74 17.61 12.96 -3.63
N GLU A 75 16.38 13.40 -3.88
CA GLU A 75 15.88 14.75 -3.56
C GLU A 75 15.45 14.94 -2.10
N TYR A 76 15.54 13.91 -1.26
CA TYR A 76 15.05 13.96 0.12
C TYR A 76 16.19 14.08 1.13
N ASP A 77 16.04 15.02 2.07
CA ASP A 77 16.75 15.07 3.33
C ASP A 77 15.83 14.50 4.41
N ILE A 78 16.23 13.40 5.03
CA ILE A 78 15.36 12.57 5.88
C ILE A 78 15.92 12.52 7.29
N LEU A 79 15.04 12.71 8.27
CA LEU A 79 15.32 12.56 9.69
C LEU A 79 14.39 11.53 10.29
N ILE A 80 14.93 10.66 11.13
CA ILE A 80 14.14 9.79 12.01
C ILE A 80 14.20 10.38 13.41
N LEU A 81 13.04 10.75 13.94
CA LEU A 81 12.92 11.41 15.23
C LEU A 81 12.17 10.51 16.22
N SER A 82 12.60 10.51 17.46
CA SER A 82 11.79 10.10 18.60
C SER A 82 11.53 11.31 19.51
N ALA A 83 10.42 11.32 20.20
CA ALA A 83 10.08 12.36 21.15
C ALA A 83 9.24 11.79 22.30
N GLU A 84 9.33 12.43 23.47
CA GLU A 84 8.57 12.03 24.64
C GLU A 84 7.22 12.74 24.73
N GLU A 85 7.14 13.96 24.21
CA GLU A 85 5.92 14.76 24.21
C GLU A 85 5.64 15.43 22.85
N SER A 86 4.36 15.55 22.50
CA SER A 86 3.94 16.14 21.23
C SER A 86 4.28 17.62 21.11
N GLY A 87 4.17 18.38 22.22
CA GLY A 87 4.51 19.80 22.23
C GLY A 87 5.99 20.06 21.97
N GLY A 88 6.88 19.22 22.52
CA GLY A 88 8.33 19.28 22.25
C GLY A 88 8.66 19.01 20.79
N LEU A 89 8.04 17.97 20.23
CA LEU A 89 8.25 17.63 18.81
C LEU A 89 7.75 18.73 17.86
N LEU A 90 6.57 19.28 18.09
CA LEU A 90 6.03 20.35 17.24
C LEU A 90 6.87 21.61 17.30
N ARG A 91 7.33 22.04 18.49
CA ARG A 91 8.24 23.18 18.65
C ARG A 91 9.59 22.94 17.96
N TRP A 92 10.11 21.70 18.05
CA TRP A 92 11.36 21.35 17.37
C TRP A 92 11.22 21.42 15.86
N LEU A 93 10.12 20.86 15.32
CA LEU A 93 9.82 20.90 13.87
C LEU A 93 9.71 22.35 13.37
N ASP A 94 8.99 23.21 14.09
CA ASP A 94 8.83 24.62 13.72
C ASP A 94 10.18 25.36 13.71
N ARG A 95 11.01 25.20 14.76
CA ARG A 95 12.37 25.79 14.84
C ARG A 95 13.29 25.32 13.72
N ASN A 96 13.10 24.12 13.20
CA ASN A 96 13.88 23.56 12.10
C ASN A 96 13.25 23.82 10.71
N GLY A 97 12.27 24.71 10.64
CA GLY A 97 11.65 25.17 9.39
C GLY A 97 10.65 24.21 8.78
N TYR A 98 10.09 23.31 9.58
CA TYR A 98 8.99 22.45 9.18
C TYR A 98 7.66 23.07 9.62
N ARG A 99 6.81 23.37 8.66
CA ARG A 99 5.47 23.92 8.94
C ARG A 99 4.51 22.77 9.24
N VAL A 100 4.12 22.65 10.49
CA VAL A 100 3.13 21.65 10.94
C VAL A 100 1.88 22.38 11.43
N PRO A 101 0.70 22.09 10.86
CA PRO A 101 -0.55 22.69 11.33
C PRO A 101 -0.82 22.36 12.80
N GLN A 102 -1.39 23.31 13.52
CA GLN A 102 -1.73 23.12 14.94
C GLN A 102 -2.69 21.94 15.16
N ALA A 103 -3.57 21.67 14.18
CA ALA A 103 -4.46 20.52 14.21
C ALA A 103 -3.74 19.15 14.22
N ALA A 104 -2.44 19.10 13.84
CA ALA A 104 -1.65 17.89 13.93
C ALA A 104 -1.31 17.46 15.36
N ALA A 105 -1.41 18.36 16.34
CA ALA A 105 -0.96 18.12 17.72
C ALA A 105 -1.62 16.90 18.36
N SER A 106 -2.93 16.73 18.18
CA SER A 106 -3.66 15.57 18.72
C SER A 106 -3.23 14.26 18.06
N VAL A 107 -3.06 14.26 16.75
CA VAL A 107 -2.65 13.08 15.97
C VAL A 107 -1.21 12.67 16.33
N VAL A 108 -0.31 13.66 16.46
CA VAL A 108 1.08 13.44 16.91
C VAL A 108 1.11 12.85 18.31
N SER A 109 0.27 13.37 19.22
CA SER A 109 0.16 12.84 20.59
C SER A 109 -0.28 11.37 20.62
N ASP A 110 -1.27 11.00 19.78
CA ASP A 110 -1.73 9.60 19.70
C ASP A 110 -0.64 8.66 19.20
N TYR A 111 0.15 9.08 18.22
CA TYR A 111 1.27 8.28 17.71
C TYR A 111 2.43 8.17 18.71
N LEU A 112 2.71 9.23 19.46
CA LEU A 112 3.71 9.18 20.54
C LEU A 112 3.29 8.20 21.63
N LYS A 113 2.03 8.24 22.07
CA LYS A 113 1.49 7.28 23.04
C LYS A 113 1.56 5.83 22.54
N ALA A 114 1.51 5.63 21.23
CA ALA A 114 1.71 4.34 20.60
C ALA A 114 3.19 3.93 20.43
N GLY A 115 4.14 4.76 20.91
CA GLY A 115 5.59 4.50 20.82
C GLY A 115 6.15 4.60 19.40
N MET A 116 5.49 5.33 18.51
CA MET A 116 5.94 5.49 17.13
C MET A 116 7.07 6.51 17.02
N LYS A 117 8.03 6.22 16.15
CA LYS A 117 9.03 7.17 15.68
C LYS A 117 8.50 7.98 14.50
N PHE A 118 9.05 9.17 14.30
CA PHE A 118 8.62 10.07 13.23
C PHE A 118 9.64 10.11 12.11
N PHE A 119 9.14 9.83 10.92
CA PHE A 119 9.87 10.01 9.69
C PHE A 119 9.56 11.41 9.14
N VAL A 120 10.59 12.23 9.01
CA VAL A 120 10.47 13.59 8.47
C VAL A 120 11.33 13.70 7.23
N ALA A 121 10.71 14.05 6.11
CA ALA A 121 11.39 14.22 4.82
C ALA A 121 11.23 15.66 4.33
N LYS A 122 12.34 16.32 3.99
CA LYS A 122 12.38 17.63 3.35
C LYS A 122 12.85 17.47 1.92
N VAL A 123 12.08 18.01 0.97
CA VAL A 123 12.45 17.98 -0.44
C VAL A 123 13.46 19.07 -0.74
N ASN A 124 14.61 18.70 -1.28
CA ASN A 124 15.61 19.63 -1.80
C ASN A 124 15.40 19.82 -3.31
N LEU A 125 14.80 20.94 -3.66
CA LEU A 125 14.47 21.27 -5.05
C LEU A 125 15.70 21.38 -5.95
N GLY A 126 16.85 21.76 -5.39
CA GLY A 126 18.12 21.83 -6.16
C GLY A 126 18.65 20.45 -6.57
N ARG A 127 18.25 19.38 -5.86
CA ARG A 127 18.60 18.00 -6.19
C ARG A 127 17.50 17.26 -6.95
N LYS A 128 16.33 17.86 -7.07
CA LYS A 128 15.27 17.28 -7.90
C LYS A 128 15.75 17.24 -9.34
N ARG A 129 15.98 16.05 -9.89
CA ARG A 129 16.25 15.91 -11.32
C ARG A 129 15.08 16.53 -12.07
N SER A 130 15.39 17.29 -13.11
CA SER A 130 14.41 17.83 -14.06
C SER A 130 13.83 16.65 -14.87
N SER A 131 13.02 15.83 -14.22
CA SER A 131 12.19 14.85 -14.91
C SER A 131 10.92 15.53 -15.38
N ALA A 132 10.38 15.13 -16.50
CA ALA A 132 9.13 15.65 -17.06
C ALA A 132 7.91 15.43 -16.11
N SER A 133 8.07 14.66 -15.04
CA SER A 133 7.07 14.42 -14.01
C SER A 133 7.12 15.49 -12.92
N ALA A 134 5.97 16.12 -12.66
CA ALA A 134 5.78 17.01 -11.52
C ALA A 134 5.86 16.27 -10.18
N ASN A 135 5.74 14.96 -10.17
CA ASN A 135 5.68 14.12 -8.99
C ASN A 135 7.07 13.89 -8.37
N LEU A 136 7.08 13.68 -7.07
CA LEU A 136 8.24 13.21 -6.32
C LEU A 136 8.40 11.70 -6.51
N ARG A 137 9.66 11.22 -6.50
CA ARG A 137 9.90 9.77 -6.60
C ARG A 137 9.40 9.02 -5.36
N PRO A 138 8.84 7.82 -5.53
CA PRO A 138 8.39 7.01 -4.41
C PRO A 138 9.53 6.62 -3.47
N LEU A 139 9.25 6.63 -2.17
CA LEU A 139 10.18 6.22 -1.13
C LEU A 139 9.86 4.80 -0.67
N GLN A 140 10.89 3.96 -0.61
CA GLN A 140 10.82 2.65 0.02
C GLN A 140 11.41 2.73 1.43
N LEU A 141 10.63 2.29 2.42
CA LEU A 141 11.03 2.20 3.82
C LEU A 141 11.06 0.72 4.22
N ARG A 142 12.17 0.28 4.80
CA ARG A 142 12.34 -1.09 5.34
C ARG A 142 12.52 -1.01 6.85
N PHE A 143 11.65 -1.68 7.57
CA PHE A 143 11.70 -1.75 9.03
C PHE A 143 11.08 -3.05 9.52
N GLU A 144 11.49 -3.47 10.71
CA GLU A 144 10.89 -4.60 11.39
C GLU A 144 9.80 -4.13 12.34
N SER A 145 8.65 -4.80 12.32
CA SER A 145 7.55 -4.51 13.22
C SER A 145 6.79 -5.77 13.60
N LYS A 146 6.42 -5.88 14.87
CA LYS A 146 5.54 -6.95 15.36
C LYS A 146 4.11 -6.81 14.84
N LYS A 147 3.67 -5.58 14.56
CA LYS A 147 2.34 -5.27 14.06
C LYS A 147 2.49 -4.19 12.98
N PHE A 148 2.01 -4.51 11.79
CA PHE A 148 1.98 -3.54 10.70
C PHE A 148 0.84 -2.53 10.92
N GLY A 149 1.14 -1.27 10.69
CA GLY A 149 0.16 -0.18 10.72
C GLY A 149 0.62 0.97 9.84
N LEU A 150 -0.28 1.55 9.06
CA LEU A 150 -0.04 2.74 8.26
C LEU A 150 -0.53 3.99 9.02
N PRO A 151 0.37 4.92 9.40
CA PRO A 151 0.01 6.12 10.14
C PRO A 151 -0.52 7.22 9.19
N ILE A 152 -1.64 6.97 8.52
CA ILE A 152 -2.19 7.85 7.48
C ILE A 152 -2.88 9.12 8.01
N ARG A 153 -3.21 9.20 9.31
CA ARG A 153 -3.97 10.32 9.88
C ARG A 153 -3.29 11.68 9.75
N LEU A 154 -1.95 11.72 9.70
CA LEU A 154 -1.23 12.98 9.46
C LEU A 154 -1.48 13.57 8.07
N GLY A 155 -1.73 12.74 7.06
CA GLY A 155 -2.11 13.18 5.72
C GLY A 155 -3.43 13.96 5.69
N MET A 156 -4.35 13.62 6.61
CA MET A 156 -5.66 14.29 6.71
C MET A 156 -5.57 15.73 7.25
N VAL A 157 -4.52 16.07 7.99
CA VAL A 157 -4.39 17.37 8.67
C VAL A 157 -4.25 18.53 7.68
N ASN A 158 -3.68 18.28 6.50
CA ASN A 158 -3.49 19.25 5.43
C ASN A 158 -4.48 19.08 4.28
N SER A 159 -5.41 18.14 4.39
CA SER A 159 -6.38 17.87 3.33
C SER A 159 -7.46 18.96 3.28
N VAL A 160 -7.74 19.45 2.08
CA VAL A 160 -8.84 20.41 1.82
C VAL A 160 -10.17 19.67 1.53
N GLY A 161 -10.13 18.34 1.39
CA GLY A 161 -11.29 17.51 1.09
C GLY A 161 -10.97 16.01 1.22
N ALA A 162 -11.84 15.21 0.65
CA ALA A 162 -11.61 13.76 0.56
C ALA A 162 -10.33 13.45 -0.25
N GLN A 163 -9.61 12.43 0.16
CA GLN A 163 -8.41 11.92 -0.53
C GLN A 163 -8.61 10.44 -0.80
N ASP A 164 -8.26 10.02 -2.02
CA ASP A 164 -8.18 8.62 -2.36
C ASP A 164 -6.88 8.01 -1.84
N LEU A 165 -6.97 6.81 -1.29
CA LEU A 165 -5.83 6.02 -0.83
C LEU A 165 -5.90 4.64 -1.47
N PHE A 166 -4.95 4.34 -2.34
CA PHE A 166 -4.74 3.01 -2.87
C PHE A 166 -3.69 2.27 -2.04
N LEU A 167 -4.02 1.09 -1.58
CA LEU A 167 -3.16 0.27 -0.73
C LEU A 167 -2.91 -1.08 -1.40
N TYR A 168 -1.69 -1.30 -1.87
CA TYR A 168 -1.23 -2.56 -2.45
C TYR A 168 -0.46 -3.35 -1.39
N THR A 169 -0.82 -4.60 -1.19
CA THR A 169 -0.13 -5.49 -0.25
C THR A 169 0.41 -6.71 -0.97
N LEU A 170 1.72 -6.93 -0.87
CA LEU A 170 2.39 -8.11 -1.37
C LEU A 170 2.65 -9.07 -0.20
N THR A 171 2.11 -10.27 -0.25
CA THR A 171 2.14 -11.22 0.87
C THR A 171 2.30 -12.66 0.39
N ARG A 172 2.82 -13.53 1.29
CA ARG A 172 2.96 -14.98 1.05
C ARG A 172 1.74 -15.77 1.53
N LYS A 173 0.90 -15.17 2.37
CA LYS A 173 -0.09 -15.91 3.16
C LYS A 173 -1.53 -15.69 2.71
N GLY A 174 -1.72 -15.01 1.59
CA GLY A 174 -3.04 -14.73 1.07
C GLY A 174 -3.52 -13.30 1.37
N ARG A 175 -4.80 -13.07 1.19
CA ARG A 175 -5.44 -11.76 1.27
C ARG A 175 -5.22 -11.07 2.63
N VAL A 176 -4.90 -9.79 2.58
CA VAL A 176 -4.83 -8.91 3.75
C VAL A 176 -6.16 -8.18 3.92
N VAL A 177 -6.58 -8.01 5.16
CA VAL A 177 -7.74 -7.20 5.55
C VAL A 177 -7.33 -6.18 6.60
N LEU A 178 -8.03 -5.06 6.65
CA LEU A 178 -7.80 -4.04 7.68
C LEU A 178 -8.38 -4.51 9.02
N ALA A 179 -7.62 -4.33 10.10
CA ALA A 179 -8.06 -4.75 11.43
C ALA A 179 -9.05 -3.77 12.08
N ASN A 180 -9.07 -2.50 11.65
CA ASN A 180 -9.82 -1.41 12.25
C ASN A 180 -10.90 -0.80 11.34
N TYR A 181 -11.03 -1.31 10.11
CA TYR A 181 -12.06 -0.93 9.15
C TYR A 181 -12.65 -2.18 8.51
N PRO A 182 -13.95 -2.24 8.25
CA PRO A 182 -14.51 -3.32 7.44
C PRO A 182 -13.91 -3.29 6.04
N THR A 183 -13.57 -4.46 5.52
CA THR A 183 -13.14 -4.63 4.13
C THR A 183 -14.31 -5.23 3.36
N LEU A 184 -14.84 -4.49 2.41
CA LEU A 184 -15.99 -4.86 1.60
C LEU A 184 -15.53 -5.14 0.16
N PRO A 185 -16.10 -6.14 -0.50
CA PRO A 185 -15.87 -6.31 -1.93
C PRO A 185 -16.60 -5.20 -2.70
N ILE A 186 -16.03 -4.77 -3.81
CA ILE A 186 -16.78 -4.04 -4.83
C ILE A 186 -17.69 -5.05 -5.54
N PRO A 187 -18.92 -4.68 -5.92
CA PRO A 187 -19.79 -5.56 -6.68
C PRO A 187 -19.11 -6.00 -7.99
N THR A 188 -18.76 -7.29 -8.10
CA THR A 188 -18.03 -7.84 -9.25
C THR A 188 -18.91 -8.69 -10.14
N ASP A 189 -20.03 -9.22 -9.60
CA ASP A 189 -20.92 -10.15 -10.31
C ASP A 189 -22.13 -9.43 -10.95
N MET A 190 -21.94 -8.17 -11.33
CA MET A 190 -22.99 -7.41 -12.02
C MET A 190 -22.89 -7.62 -13.52
N GLY A 191 -23.96 -8.15 -14.14
CA GLY A 191 -24.14 -8.07 -15.57
C GLY A 191 -24.29 -6.61 -16.00
N LEU A 192 -23.30 -6.07 -16.69
CA LEU A 192 -23.32 -4.70 -17.19
C LEU A 192 -23.72 -4.67 -18.66
N PRO A 193 -24.53 -3.70 -19.10
CA PRO A 193 -24.83 -3.52 -20.52
C PRO A 193 -23.55 -3.28 -21.33
N VAL A 194 -23.48 -3.79 -22.54
CA VAL A 194 -22.29 -3.68 -23.43
C VAL A 194 -21.82 -2.24 -23.63
N MET A 195 -22.73 -1.27 -23.60
CA MET A 195 -22.42 0.16 -23.71
C MET A 195 -21.55 0.71 -22.56
N VAL A 196 -21.47 0.01 -21.43
CA VAL A 196 -20.64 0.41 -20.30
C VAL A 196 -19.15 0.25 -20.63
N ARG A 197 -18.79 -0.61 -21.59
CA ARG A 197 -17.40 -0.80 -22.04
C ARG A 197 -16.71 0.55 -22.35
N ASP A 198 -17.37 1.37 -23.16
CA ASP A 198 -16.80 2.64 -23.64
C ASP A 198 -16.91 3.80 -22.62
N ALA A 199 -17.56 3.54 -21.49
CA ALA A 199 -17.80 4.53 -20.44
C ALA A 199 -17.34 4.03 -19.04
N PHE A 200 -16.54 2.97 -18.98
CA PHE A 200 -16.14 2.35 -17.72
C PHE A 200 -15.34 3.31 -16.81
N ASP A 201 -14.54 4.17 -17.42
CA ASP A 201 -13.81 5.25 -16.75
C ASP A 201 -14.71 6.24 -15.99
N LYS A 202 -15.99 6.34 -16.37
CA LYS A 202 -17.00 7.18 -15.71
C LYS A 202 -17.91 6.39 -14.79
N VAL A 203 -18.21 5.15 -15.14
CA VAL A 203 -19.11 4.28 -14.39
C VAL A 203 -18.46 3.79 -13.10
N TYR A 204 -17.20 3.35 -13.17
CA TYR A 204 -16.50 2.81 -12.02
C TYR A 204 -16.33 3.84 -10.87
N PRO A 205 -15.81 5.07 -11.09
CA PRO A 205 -15.69 6.06 -10.02
C PRO A 205 -17.04 6.42 -9.39
N ARG A 206 -18.12 6.40 -10.17
CA ARG A 206 -19.46 6.67 -9.66
C ARG A 206 -19.97 5.53 -8.77
N ALA A 207 -19.81 4.30 -9.20
CA ALA A 207 -20.15 3.12 -8.40
C ALA A 207 -19.34 3.08 -7.09
N PHE A 208 -18.05 3.41 -7.14
CA PHE A 208 -17.21 3.54 -5.96
C PHE A 208 -17.71 4.63 -5.01
N ALA A 209 -18.05 5.81 -5.53
CA ALA A 209 -18.56 6.91 -4.72
C ALA A 209 -19.89 6.54 -4.03
N GLU A 210 -20.81 5.87 -4.72
CA GLU A 210 -22.06 5.39 -4.15
C GLU A 210 -21.83 4.35 -3.04
N GLN A 211 -20.92 3.40 -3.27
CA GLN A 211 -20.54 2.41 -2.25
C GLN A 211 -19.89 3.09 -1.02
N SER A 212 -19.04 4.09 -1.24
CA SER A 212 -18.39 4.84 -0.16
C SER A 212 -19.38 5.63 0.68
N GLN A 213 -20.44 6.15 0.08
CA GLN A 213 -21.53 6.81 0.79
C GLN A 213 -22.39 5.82 1.60
N ALA A 214 -22.66 4.64 1.02
CA ALA A 214 -23.45 3.60 1.68
C ALA A 214 -22.69 2.95 2.85
N ALA A 215 -21.37 2.86 2.77
CA ALA A 215 -20.51 2.25 3.78
C ALA A 215 -19.37 3.19 4.19
N PRO A 216 -19.64 4.29 4.91
CA PRO A 216 -18.61 5.20 5.35
C PRO A 216 -17.63 4.48 6.28
N ARG A 217 -16.34 4.78 6.15
CA ARG A 217 -15.25 4.16 6.93
C ARG A 217 -14.99 2.68 6.59
N ALA A 218 -15.37 2.21 5.40
CA ALA A 218 -14.95 0.93 4.86
C ALA A 218 -13.74 1.09 3.95
N ALA A 219 -12.98 0.02 3.79
CA ALA A 219 -12.05 -0.14 2.67
C ALA A 219 -12.68 -1.08 1.63
N PHE A 220 -12.47 -0.80 0.37
CA PHE A 220 -13.01 -1.59 -0.72
C PHE A 220 -11.92 -2.46 -1.32
N LEU A 221 -12.21 -3.75 -1.43
CA LEU A 221 -11.32 -4.71 -2.06
C LEU A 221 -11.56 -4.69 -3.57
N GLU A 222 -10.58 -4.22 -4.32
CA GLU A 222 -10.64 -4.15 -5.78
C GLU A 222 -9.95 -5.35 -6.45
N TYR A 223 -8.92 -5.87 -5.81
CA TYR A 223 -8.12 -6.96 -6.35
C TYR A 223 -7.61 -7.88 -5.23
N ALA A 224 -7.74 -9.19 -5.40
CA ALA A 224 -7.22 -10.19 -4.47
C ALA A 224 -6.89 -11.46 -5.24
N TRP A 225 -5.72 -11.49 -5.88
CA TRP A 225 -5.37 -12.56 -6.79
C TRP A 225 -3.90 -12.99 -6.67
N ASN A 226 -3.58 -14.19 -7.10
CA ASN A 226 -2.21 -14.65 -7.16
C ASN A 226 -1.50 -14.03 -8.37
N VAL A 227 -0.31 -13.45 -8.18
CA VAL A 227 0.49 -12.81 -9.25
C VAL A 227 0.81 -13.76 -10.41
N ALA A 228 0.84 -15.07 -10.15
CA ALA A 228 1.17 -16.06 -11.19
C ALA A 228 0.01 -16.35 -12.15
N SER A 229 -1.20 -15.87 -11.85
CA SER A 229 -2.38 -16.12 -12.69
C SER A 229 -3.29 -14.90 -12.72
N CYS A 230 -3.70 -14.52 -13.90
CA CYS A 230 -4.73 -13.52 -14.12
C CYS A 230 -5.52 -13.90 -15.37
N ASP A 231 -6.85 -13.75 -15.33
CA ASP A 231 -7.71 -14.00 -16.47
C ASP A 231 -8.98 -13.12 -16.39
N PRO A 232 -9.10 -12.12 -17.27
CA PRO A 232 -8.06 -11.54 -18.10
C PRO A 232 -7.06 -10.70 -17.30
N CYS A 233 -5.85 -10.54 -17.84
CA CYS A 233 -4.88 -9.61 -17.27
C CYS A 233 -5.14 -8.17 -17.73
N SER A 234 -5.18 -7.23 -16.81
CA SER A 234 -5.27 -5.79 -17.11
C SER A 234 -3.94 -5.24 -17.65
N ALA A 235 -2.83 -5.76 -17.12
CA ALA A 235 -1.47 -5.55 -17.59
C ALA A 235 -0.65 -6.84 -17.43
N PRO A 236 0.52 -6.98 -18.04
CA PRO A 236 1.38 -8.14 -17.82
C PRO A 236 1.70 -8.34 -16.35
N PRO A 237 1.78 -9.58 -15.84
CA PRO A 237 2.17 -9.83 -14.45
C PRO A 237 3.54 -9.24 -14.12
N PRO A 238 3.75 -8.69 -12.90
CA PRO A 238 5.04 -8.20 -12.48
C PRO A 238 6.11 -9.29 -12.54
N THR A 239 7.29 -8.95 -13.06
CA THR A 239 8.43 -9.87 -13.14
C THR A 239 9.06 -10.10 -11.78
N ALA A 240 9.82 -11.19 -11.64
CA ALA A 240 10.58 -11.49 -10.41
C ALA A 240 11.53 -10.35 -10.00
N ALA A 241 12.14 -9.66 -10.98
CA ALA A 241 13.01 -8.51 -10.73
C ALA A 241 12.20 -7.34 -10.15
N GLN A 242 11.08 -7.00 -10.76
CA GLN A 242 10.19 -5.92 -10.28
C GLN A 242 9.67 -6.19 -8.87
N LEU A 243 9.25 -7.43 -8.59
CA LEU A 243 8.83 -7.81 -7.25
C LEU A 243 9.97 -7.75 -6.23
N SER A 244 11.20 -8.13 -6.62
CA SER A 244 12.39 -7.98 -5.78
C SER A 244 12.68 -6.53 -5.45
N ASP A 245 12.55 -5.61 -6.41
CA ASP A 245 12.73 -4.17 -6.21
C ASP A 245 11.69 -3.60 -5.24
N LEU A 246 10.48 -4.13 -5.25
CA LEU A 246 9.44 -3.83 -4.25
C LEU A 246 9.69 -4.47 -2.87
N GLY A 247 10.75 -5.24 -2.71
CA GLY A 247 11.14 -5.85 -1.43
C GLY A 247 10.63 -7.28 -1.23
N VAL A 248 10.04 -7.89 -2.24
CA VAL A 248 9.62 -9.30 -2.23
C VAL A 248 10.85 -10.19 -2.37
N LYS A 249 11.46 -10.58 -1.24
CA LYS A 249 12.69 -11.39 -1.20
C LYS A 249 12.46 -12.91 -1.12
N TRP A 250 11.22 -13.33 -1.01
CA TRP A 250 10.86 -14.76 -0.85
C TRP A 250 10.60 -15.48 -2.17
N GLN A 251 10.76 -14.81 -3.30
CA GLN A 251 10.74 -15.45 -4.61
C GLN A 251 11.98 -16.31 -4.79
N GLY A 252 11.78 -17.58 -5.03
CA GLY A 252 12.88 -18.56 -5.26
C GLY A 252 12.78 -19.78 -4.37
N GLN A 253 12.07 -19.74 -3.25
CA GLN A 253 11.74 -20.91 -2.44
C GLN A 253 10.34 -21.47 -2.71
N ASP A 254 9.40 -20.60 -3.10
CA ASP A 254 8.09 -20.96 -3.64
C ASP A 254 7.76 -19.96 -4.76
N ARG A 255 7.41 -20.46 -5.94
CA ARG A 255 7.17 -19.67 -7.16
C ARG A 255 5.88 -18.82 -7.13
N ARG A 256 5.38 -18.46 -5.95
CA ARG A 256 4.11 -17.78 -5.79
C ARG A 256 4.28 -16.57 -4.86
N ALA A 257 4.18 -15.38 -5.41
CA ALA A 257 3.87 -14.19 -4.63
C ALA A 257 2.40 -13.82 -4.93
N ASP A 258 1.63 -13.62 -3.89
CA ASP A 258 0.25 -13.17 -4.03
C ASP A 258 0.24 -11.64 -3.86
N VAL A 259 -0.44 -10.93 -4.77
CA VAL A 259 -0.76 -9.51 -4.64
C VAL A 259 -2.19 -9.41 -4.13
N PHE A 260 -2.39 -8.74 -3.02
CA PHE A 260 -3.69 -8.57 -2.40
C PHE A 260 -3.97 -7.12 -2.07
#